data_0fccc6bc58ceb1e0cefbf43be744a7bb
#
_entry.id   0fccc6bc58ceb1e0cefbf43be744a7bb
#
_cell.length_a   1.000
_cell.length_b   1.000
_cell.length_c   1.000
_cell.angle_alpha   90.00
_cell.angle_beta   90.00
_cell.angle_gamma   90.00
#
_symmetry.space_group_name_H-M   'P 1'
#
loop_
_entity.id
_entity.type
_entity.pdbx_description
1 polymer ?
#
loop_
_entity_poly.entity_id
_entity_poly.type
_entity_poly.pdbx_seq_one_letter_code
_entity_poly.pdbx_strand_id
1 'polypeptide(L)'
;MVTDFEKALATLTGSGVEFIVIGGVAGTLHGSAFITQDLDAVYARNRENIRRLAAALQSHQPYLRGAPEGLPFKWDERTIANGLNFTLTTSFGDLDLLGEATGGGAYEDLLPHSREVSGFGVRFRLLNLDKLIVLKRAAGRPKDLAVVAELQGILEKRKHPPGP
;
A
#
# COMPACT_ATOMS: atom_id res chain seq x y z
N MET A 1 -15.92 -9.29 1.47
CA MET A 1 -14.76 -10.08 1.97
C MET A 1 -13.85 -9.17 2.78
N VAL A 2 -13.40 -9.62 3.93
CA VAL A 2 -12.36 -8.95 4.71
C VAL A 2 -11.01 -9.31 4.10
N THR A 3 -10.16 -8.31 3.86
CA THR A 3 -8.83 -8.55 3.29
C THR A 3 -7.92 -9.25 4.29
N ASP A 4 -7.30 -10.32 3.85
CA ASP A 4 -6.26 -11.04 4.60
C ASP A 4 -4.90 -10.35 4.37
N PHE A 5 -4.57 -9.39 5.22
CA PHE A 5 -3.34 -8.61 5.09
C PHE A 5 -2.08 -9.45 5.24
N GLU A 6 -2.10 -10.44 6.12
CA GLU A 6 -0.97 -11.37 6.28
C GLU A 6 -0.68 -12.10 4.97
N LYS A 7 -1.70 -12.67 4.35
CA LYS A 7 -1.56 -13.39 3.09
C LYS A 7 -1.14 -12.45 1.94
N ALA A 8 -1.72 -11.26 1.88
CA ALA A 8 -1.36 -10.26 0.87
C ALA A 8 0.12 -9.88 0.97
N LEU A 9 0.58 -9.54 2.16
CA LEU A 9 1.97 -9.16 2.39
C LEU A 9 2.94 -10.33 2.15
N ALA A 10 2.59 -11.52 2.62
CA ALA A 10 3.40 -12.72 2.41
C ALA A 10 3.53 -13.08 0.93
N THR A 11 2.46 -12.92 0.16
CA THR A 11 2.45 -13.16 -1.28
C THR A 11 3.41 -12.21 -2.00
N LEU A 12 3.35 -10.92 -1.71
CA LEU A 12 4.21 -9.93 -2.34
C LEU A 12 5.68 -10.11 -1.92
N THR A 13 5.95 -10.26 -0.62
CA THR A 13 7.32 -10.42 -0.12
C THR A 13 7.93 -11.75 -0.56
N GLY A 14 7.15 -12.82 -0.56
CA GLY A 14 7.61 -14.16 -0.97
C GLY A 14 8.03 -14.22 -2.43
N SER A 15 7.50 -13.37 -3.28
CA SER A 15 7.85 -13.27 -4.70
C SER A 15 8.96 -12.24 -4.97
N GLY A 16 9.51 -11.61 -3.93
CA GLY A 16 10.57 -10.61 -4.06
C GLY A 16 10.11 -9.27 -4.62
N VAL A 17 8.82 -8.95 -4.54
CA VAL A 17 8.29 -7.66 -5.01
C VAL A 17 8.84 -6.52 -4.15
N GLU A 18 9.33 -5.48 -4.80
CA GLU A 18 9.72 -4.24 -4.14
C GLU A 18 8.50 -3.33 -4.03
N PHE A 19 8.09 -3.04 -2.79
CA PHE A 19 6.94 -2.19 -2.53
C PHE A 19 7.06 -1.50 -1.17
N ILE A 20 6.31 -0.42 -1.00
CA ILE A 20 6.21 0.32 0.27
C ILE A 20 4.74 0.36 0.66
N VAL A 21 4.41 -0.08 1.87
CA VAL A 21 3.06 -0.01 2.40
C VAL A 21 2.74 1.44 2.78
N ILE A 22 1.62 1.92 2.25
CA ILE A 22 1.08 3.26 2.52
C ILE A 22 -0.39 3.12 2.97
N GLY A 23 -1.14 4.19 3.00
CA GLY A 23 -2.58 4.16 3.22
C GLY A 23 -3.01 3.75 4.61
N GLY A 24 -4.17 3.10 4.71
CA GLY A 24 -4.79 2.76 5.99
C GLY A 24 -4.02 1.74 6.80
N VAL A 25 -3.42 0.72 6.15
CA VAL A 25 -2.60 -0.28 6.86
C VAL A 25 -1.37 0.38 7.47
N ALA A 26 -0.71 1.29 6.73
CA ALA A 26 0.40 2.06 7.28
C ALA A 26 -0.06 2.89 8.49
N GLY A 27 -1.22 3.54 8.40
CA GLY A 27 -1.80 4.26 9.53
C GLY A 27 -1.99 3.38 10.76
N THR A 28 -2.58 2.19 10.57
CA THR A 28 -2.78 1.22 11.65
C THR A 28 -1.45 0.81 12.28
N LEU A 29 -0.44 0.53 11.48
CA LEU A 29 0.89 0.15 11.97
C LEU A 29 1.60 1.29 12.72
N HIS A 30 1.24 2.53 12.43
CA HIS A 30 1.70 3.70 13.19
C HIS A 30 0.87 4.01 14.43
N GLY A 31 -0.24 3.29 14.65
CA GLY A 31 -1.06 3.44 15.84
C GLY A 31 -2.46 4.01 15.61
N SER A 32 -2.89 4.18 14.35
CA SER A 32 -4.24 4.64 14.04
C SER A 32 -5.29 3.63 14.50
N ALA A 33 -6.40 4.13 15.03
CA ALA A 33 -7.57 3.34 15.39
C ALA A 33 -8.60 3.21 14.25
N PHE A 34 -8.38 3.89 13.12
CA PHE A 34 -9.28 3.79 11.98
C PHE A 34 -9.17 2.41 11.31
N ILE A 35 -10.33 1.85 10.96
CA ILE A 35 -10.42 0.56 10.28
C ILE A 35 -10.13 0.76 8.79
N THR A 36 -9.34 -0.15 8.23
CA THR A 36 -9.05 -0.20 6.80
C THR A 36 -9.45 -1.55 6.22
N GLN A 37 -9.86 -1.57 4.96
CA GLN A 37 -10.33 -2.78 4.28
C GLN A 37 -9.40 -3.21 3.14
N ASP A 38 -8.55 -2.33 2.65
CA ASP A 38 -7.66 -2.57 1.52
C ASP A 38 -6.21 -2.35 1.92
N LEU A 39 -5.33 -3.11 1.28
CA LEU A 39 -3.90 -2.90 1.38
C LEU A 39 -3.48 -1.95 0.26
N ASP A 40 -2.86 -0.84 0.63
CA ASP A 40 -2.30 0.13 -0.31
C ASP A 40 -0.78 0.00 -0.34
N ALA A 41 -0.20 -0.17 -1.52
CA ALA A 41 1.24 -0.28 -1.68
C ALA A 41 1.71 0.44 -2.93
N VAL A 42 2.83 1.16 -2.81
CA VAL A 42 3.54 1.72 -3.96
C VAL A 42 4.59 0.72 -4.40
N TYR A 43 4.54 0.30 -5.66
CA TYR A 43 5.45 -0.70 -6.21
C TYR A 43 6.48 -0.07 -7.14
N ALA A 44 7.69 -0.62 -7.15
CA ALA A 44 8.74 -0.20 -8.07
C ALA A 44 8.39 -0.62 -9.50
N ARG A 45 8.59 0.27 -10.46
CA ARG A 45 8.17 0.08 -11.84
C ARG A 45 9.30 -0.35 -12.80
N ASN A 46 10.44 -0.77 -12.27
CA ASN A 46 11.45 -1.39 -13.11
C ASN A 46 10.95 -2.74 -13.65
N ARG A 47 11.52 -3.15 -14.78
CA ARG A 47 11.06 -4.34 -15.51
C ARG A 47 11.07 -5.60 -14.66
N GLU A 48 12.11 -5.81 -13.88
CA GLU A 48 12.23 -7.00 -13.03
C GLU A 48 11.13 -7.04 -11.95
N ASN A 49 10.84 -5.89 -11.33
CA ASN A 49 9.81 -5.80 -10.31
C ASN A 49 8.41 -6.01 -10.89
N ILE A 50 8.15 -5.47 -12.09
CA ILE A 50 6.88 -5.70 -12.79
C ILE A 50 6.72 -7.19 -13.09
N ARG A 51 7.77 -7.87 -13.52
CA ARG A 51 7.75 -9.32 -13.75
C ARG A 51 7.39 -10.08 -12.49
N ARG A 52 8.03 -9.74 -11.37
CA ARG A 52 7.76 -10.36 -10.06
C ARG A 52 6.33 -10.10 -9.58
N LEU A 53 5.85 -8.88 -9.78
CA LEU A 53 4.49 -8.51 -9.38
C LEU A 53 3.44 -9.26 -10.22
N ALA A 54 3.64 -9.39 -11.52
CA ALA A 54 2.77 -10.18 -12.39
C ALA A 54 2.71 -11.63 -11.91
N ALA A 55 3.87 -12.24 -11.66
CA ALA A 55 3.96 -13.63 -11.19
C ALA A 55 3.34 -13.80 -9.79
N ALA A 56 3.54 -12.85 -8.89
CA ALA A 56 3.06 -12.94 -7.51
C ALA A 56 1.53 -13.07 -7.43
N LEU A 57 0.81 -12.33 -8.25
CA LEU A 57 -0.64 -12.27 -8.17
C LEU A 57 -1.36 -13.18 -9.16
N GLN A 58 -0.66 -13.80 -10.09
CA GLN A 58 -1.28 -14.56 -11.17
C GLN A 58 -2.25 -15.64 -10.69
N SER A 59 -1.94 -16.33 -9.62
CA SER A 59 -2.78 -17.38 -9.05
C SER A 59 -3.82 -16.88 -8.04
N HIS A 60 -3.91 -15.57 -7.82
CA HIS A 60 -4.79 -14.96 -6.83
C HIS A 60 -5.98 -14.22 -7.45
N GLN A 61 -6.31 -14.54 -8.70
CA GLN A 61 -7.51 -14.04 -9.39
C GLN A 61 -7.63 -12.50 -9.37
N PRO A 62 -6.58 -11.76 -9.74
CA PRO A 62 -6.65 -10.30 -9.73
C PRO A 62 -7.62 -9.79 -10.78
N TYR A 63 -8.52 -8.88 -10.37
CA TYR A 63 -9.48 -8.25 -11.25
C TYR A 63 -9.71 -6.80 -10.82
N LEU A 64 -10.17 -5.97 -11.75
CA LEU A 64 -10.47 -4.57 -11.46
C LEU A 64 -11.67 -4.46 -10.52
N ARG A 65 -11.47 -3.83 -9.35
CA ARG A 65 -12.53 -3.67 -8.34
C ARG A 65 -13.65 -2.79 -8.88
N GLY A 66 -14.89 -3.27 -8.75
CA GLY A 66 -16.08 -2.55 -9.19
C GLY A 66 -16.35 -2.65 -10.69
N ALA A 67 -15.50 -3.30 -11.47
CA ALA A 67 -15.74 -3.51 -12.89
C ALA A 67 -16.74 -4.66 -13.11
N PRO A 68 -17.57 -4.57 -14.18
CA PRO A 68 -18.46 -5.69 -14.54
C PRO A 68 -17.66 -6.97 -14.85
N GLU A 69 -18.26 -8.11 -14.55
CA GLU A 69 -17.67 -9.40 -14.93
C GLU A 69 -17.57 -9.53 -16.45
N GLY A 70 -16.56 -10.26 -16.91
CA GLY A 70 -16.39 -10.59 -18.32
C GLY A 70 -15.63 -9.56 -19.15
N LEU A 71 -15.09 -8.49 -18.54
CA LEU A 71 -14.20 -7.59 -19.25
C LEU A 71 -12.88 -8.31 -19.58
N PRO A 72 -12.25 -8.00 -20.73
CA PRO A 72 -11.01 -8.65 -21.14
C PRO A 72 -9.79 -8.13 -20.36
N PHE A 73 -9.89 -8.08 -19.04
CA PHE A 73 -8.79 -7.70 -18.17
C PHE A 73 -7.86 -8.90 -17.98
N LYS A 74 -6.59 -8.69 -18.24
CA LYS A 74 -5.56 -9.71 -18.07
C LYS A 74 -4.45 -9.15 -17.20
N TRP A 75 -4.11 -9.85 -16.12
CA TRP A 75 -3.01 -9.49 -15.24
C TRP A 75 -1.71 -10.09 -15.79
N ASP A 76 -0.90 -9.27 -16.44
CA ASP A 76 0.40 -9.65 -16.96
C ASP A 76 1.36 -8.46 -16.96
N GLU A 77 2.62 -8.70 -17.33
CA GLU A 77 3.66 -7.66 -17.35
C GLU A 77 3.29 -6.49 -18.26
N ARG A 78 2.68 -6.78 -19.40
CA ARG A 78 2.30 -5.76 -20.38
C ARG A 78 1.21 -4.84 -19.83
N THR A 79 0.21 -5.41 -19.20
CA THR A 79 -0.86 -4.64 -18.55
C THR A 79 -0.31 -3.74 -17.46
N ILE A 80 0.59 -4.26 -16.63
CA ILE A 80 1.21 -3.48 -15.55
C ILE A 80 2.08 -2.36 -16.14
N ALA A 81 2.90 -2.66 -17.16
CA ALA A 81 3.78 -1.68 -17.80
C ALA A 81 2.99 -0.56 -18.49
N ASN A 82 1.86 -0.88 -19.10
CA ASN A 82 1.01 0.09 -19.81
C ASN A 82 0.11 0.90 -18.88
N GLY A 83 -0.14 0.43 -17.67
CA GLY A 83 -0.90 1.15 -16.65
C GLY A 83 0.01 1.80 -15.63
N LEU A 84 -0.58 2.31 -14.56
CA LEU A 84 0.15 2.95 -13.46
C LEU A 84 -0.39 2.51 -12.11
N ASN A 85 -1.66 2.81 -11.85
CA ASN A 85 -2.34 2.50 -10.59
C ASN A 85 -3.44 1.48 -10.84
N PHE A 86 -3.50 0.46 -9.98
CA PHE A 86 -4.42 -0.66 -10.11
C PHE A 86 -5.21 -0.86 -8.82
N THR A 87 -6.51 -0.67 -8.89
CA THR A 87 -7.44 -0.96 -7.79
C THR A 87 -8.00 -2.35 -8.03
N LEU A 88 -7.56 -3.33 -7.28
CA LEU A 88 -7.82 -4.74 -7.52
C LEU A 88 -8.66 -5.40 -6.43
N THR A 89 -9.45 -6.39 -6.83
CA THR A 89 -9.89 -7.46 -5.97
C THR A 89 -9.00 -8.68 -6.23
N THR A 90 -8.75 -9.47 -5.20
CA THR A 90 -7.96 -10.70 -5.30
C THR A 90 -8.61 -11.79 -4.45
N SER A 91 -8.09 -13.01 -4.52
CA SER A 91 -8.57 -14.12 -3.68
C SER A 91 -8.34 -13.87 -2.18
N PHE A 92 -7.41 -12.98 -1.80
CA PHE A 92 -7.18 -12.61 -0.38
C PHE A 92 -7.81 -11.27 0.01
N GLY A 93 -8.51 -10.60 -0.88
CA GLY A 93 -9.19 -9.34 -0.63
C GLY A 93 -8.74 -8.21 -1.54
N ASP A 94 -8.91 -6.98 -1.07
CA ASP A 94 -8.71 -5.77 -1.84
C ASP A 94 -7.28 -5.25 -1.74
N LEU A 95 -6.69 -4.96 -2.91
CA LEU A 95 -5.30 -4.53 -3.04
C LEU A 95 -5.23 -3.34 -4.00
N ASP A 96 -4.67 -2.23 -3.53
CA ASP A 96 -4.41 -1.05 -4.33
C ASP A 96 -2.91 -0.94 -4.58
N LEU A 97 -2.51 -1.11 -5.84
CA LEU A 97 -1.12 -1.02 -6.27
C LEU A 97 -0.91 0.30 -7.00
N LEU A 98 -0.08 1.15 -6.44
CA LEU A 98 0.17 2.48 -6.97
C LEU A 98 1.57 2.55 -7.55
N GLY A 99 1.68 2.93 -8.82
CA GLY A 99 2.96 3.27 -9.43
C GLY A 99 3.40 4.65 -9.01
N GLU A 100 2.43 5.51 -8.66
CA GLU A 100 2.66 6.87 -8.23
C GLU A 100 1.59 7.28 -7.21
N ALA A 101 2.02 7.80 -6.07
CA ALA A 101 1.13 8.25 -5.00
C ALA A 101 0.96 9.76 -5.05
N THR A 102 -0.29 10.24 -4.94
CA THR A 102 -0.58 11.68 -4.88
C THR A 102 0.17 12.32 -3.72
N GLY A 103 0.94 13.36 -4.01
CA GLY A 103 1.74 14.10 -3.03
C GLY A 103 3.07 13.42 -2.64
N GLY A 104 3.36 12.25 -3.17
CA GLY A 104 4.57 11.49 -2.80
C GLY A 104 5.43 11.05 -3.98
N GLY A 105 4.83 10.89 -5.16
CA GLY A 105 5.56 10.43 -6.34
C GLY A 105 5.66 8.92 -6.44
N ALA A 106 6.73 8.44 -7.07
CA ALA A 106 6.98 7.03 -7.33
C ALA A 106 7.70 6.33 -6.16
N TYR A 107 7.91 5.03 -6.32
CA TYR A 107 8.61 4.21 -5.33
C TYR A 107 9.96 4.82 -4.94
N GLU A 108 10.75 5.26 -5.90
CA GLU A 108 12.08 5.82 -5.67
C GLU A 108 12.03 7.12 -4.87
N ASP A 109 10.98 7.92 -5.04
CA ASP A 109 10.77 9.15 -4.27
C ASP A 109 10.42 8.86 -2.81
N LEU A 110 9.69 7.77 -2.58
CA LEU A 110 9.23 7.38 -1.24
C LEU A 110 10.23 6.51 -0.48
N LEU A 111 11.11 5.83 -1.19
CA LEU A 111 12.07 4.91 -0.59
C LEU A 111 12.89 5.53 0.56
N PRO A 112 13.43 6.76 0.42
CA PRO A 112 14.15 7.42 1.51
C PRO A 112 13.28 7.77 2.72
N HIS A 113 11.95 7.76 2.53
CA HIS A 113 10.96 8.06 3.58
C HIS A 113 10.29 6.81 4.12
N SER A 114 10.93 5.67 3.97
CA SER A 114 10.43 4.38 4.40
C SER A 114 11.47 3.63 5.21
N ARG A 115 11.02 2.63 5.96
CA ARG A 115 11.91 1.74 6.72
C ARG A 115 11.37 0.33 6.67
N GLU A 116 12.25 -0.64 6.88
CA GLU A 116 11.85 -2.03 7.08
C GLU A 116 11.23 -2.22 8.45
N VAL A 117 10.09 -2.91 8.49
CA VAL A 117 9.40 -3.27 9.73
C VAL A 117 9.00 -4.74 9.66
N SER A 118 8.73 -5.33 10.81
CA SER A 118 8.11 -6.65 10.92
C SER A 118 6.66 -6.49 11.34
N GLY A 119 5.77 -7.15 10.62
CA GLY A 119 4.34 -7.17 10.92
C GLY A 119 3.67 -8.27 10.13
N PHE A 120 2.54 -8.77 10.64
CA PHE A 120 1.78 -9.84 9.98
C PHE A 120 2.65 -11.07 9.64
N GLY A 121 3.68 -11.35 10.44
CA GLY A 121 4.57 -12.50 10.23
C GLY A 121 5.61 -12.33 9.13
N VAL A 122 5.73 -11.17 8.51
CA VAL A 122 6.67 -10.88 7.42
C VAL A 122 7.40 -9.56 7.64
N ARG A 123 8.46 -9.33 6.86
CA ARG A 123 9.18 -8.06 6.84
C ARG A 123 8.89 -7.35 5.53
N PHE A 124 8.60 -6.05 5.61
CA PHE A 124 8.28 -5.22 4.46
C PHE A 124 8.65 -3.76 4.75
N ARG A 125 8.63 -2.92 3.73
CA ARG A 125 8.87 -1.48 3.91
C ARG A 125 7.58 -0.75 4.23
N LEU A 126 7.65 0.11 5.24
CA LEU A 126 6.55 0.94 5.71
C LEU A 126 6.91 2.40 5.53
N LEU A 127 6.00 3.18 4.95
CA LEU A 127 6.19 4.62 4.84
C LEU A 127 6.24 5.25 6.24
N ASN A 128 7.19 6.16 6.45
CA ASN A 128 7.33 6.87 7.72
C ASN A 128 6.09 7.72 8.01
N LEU A 129 5.80 7.91 9.29
CA LEU A 129 4.58 8.59 9.73
C LEU A 129 4.47 10.02 9.20
N ASP A 130 5.54 10.79 9.24
CA ASP A 130 5.55 12.16 8.74
C ASP A 130 5.20 12.24 7.24
N LYS A 131 5.75 11.33 6.45
CA LYS A 131 5.46 11.26 5.01
C LYS A 131 4.07 10.73 4.73
N LEU A 132 3.57 9.80 5.53
CA LEU A 132 2.20 9.30 5.42
C LEU A 132 1.19 10.44 5.61
N ILE A 133 1.44 11.32 6.57
CA ILE A 133 0.61 12.51 6.80
C ILE A 133 0.57 13.40 5.55
N VAL A 134 1.72 13.63 4.91
CA VAL A 134 1.80 14.40 3.66
C VAL A 134 0.93 13.79 2.57
N LEU A 135 0.99 12.48 2.37
CA LEU A 135 0.19 11.78 1.37
C LEU A 135 -1.31 11.87 1.67
N LYS A 136 -1.69 11.67 2.92
CA LYS A 136 -3.09 11.75 3.35
C LYS A 136 -3.64 13.16 3.14
N ARG A 137 -2.88 14.19 3.47
CA ARG A 137 -3.25 15.58 3.24
C ARG A 137 -3.43 15.88 1.76
N ALA A 138 -2.52 15.39 0.92
CA ALA A 138 -2.57 15.59 -0.51
C ALA A 138 -3.81 14.92 -1.14
N ALA A 139 -4.22 13.75 -0.66
CA ALA A 139 -5.44 13.07 -1.09
C ALA A 139 -6.69 13.91 -0.75
N GLY A 140 -6.72 14.55 0.42
CA GLY A 140 -7.66 15.61 0.77
C GLY A 140 -9.13 15.23 0.91
N ARG A 141 -9.46 13.93 0.89
CA ARG A 141 -10.85 13.50 1.13
C ARG A 141 -11.22 13.72 2.59
N PRO A 142 -12.51 13.92 2.94
CA PRO A 142 -12.91 14.11 4.33
C PRO A 142 -12.39 13.01 5.28
N LYS A 143 -12.43 11.75 4.84
CA LYS A 143 -11.89 10.63 5.62
C LYS A 143 -10.37 10.73 5.81
N ASP A 144 -9.65 11.24 4.82
CA ASP A 144 -8.19 11.43 4.91
C ASP A 144 -7.85 12.53 5.91
N LEU A 145 -8.60 13.62 5.90
CA LEU A 145 -8.37 14.73 6.83
C LEU A 145 -8.66 14.36 8.28
N ALA A 146 -9.66 13.50 8.51
CA ALA A 146 -9.94 12.97 9.84
C ALA A 146 -8.77 12.12 10.35
N VAL A 147 -8.21 11.28 9.51
CA VAL A 147 -7.04 10.46 9.85
C VAL A 147 -5.80 11.32 10.06
N VAL A 148 -5.62 12.39 9.27
CA VAL A 148 -4.49 13.33 9.43
C VAL A 148 -4.44 13.89 10.84
N ALA A 149 -5.55 14.33 11.40
CA ALA A 149 -5.60 14.87 12.77
C ALA A 149 -5.11 13.85 13.80
N GLU A 150 -5.55 12.59 13.68
CA GLU A 150 -5.13 11.50 14.53
C GLU A 150 -3.63 11.22 14.39
N LEU A 151 -3.15 11.09 13.16
CA LEU A 151 -1.75 10.78 12.88
C LEU A 151 -0.80 11.89 13.35
N GLN A 152 -1.23 13.17 13.23
CA GLN A 152 -0.46 14.29 13.77
C GLN A 152 -0.33 14.20 15.28
N GLY A 153 -1.39 13.80 15.98
CA GLY A 153 -1.34 13.58 17.42
C GLY A 153 -0.35 12.49 17.80
N ILE A 154 -0.31 11.40 17.04
CA ILE A 154 0.65 10.31 17.25
C ILE A 154 2.09 10.80 16.99
N LEU A 155 2.30 11.56 15.93
CA LEU A 155 3.63 12.11 15.60
C LEU A 155 4.14 13.04 16.73
N GLU A 156 3.28 13.91 17.24
CA GLU A 156 3.63 14.80 18.35
C GLU A 156 4.02 14.03 19.61
N LYS A 157 3.29 12.97 19.94
CA LYS A 157 3.62 12.10 21.09
C LYS A 157 4.99 11.43 20.93
N ARG A 158 5.38 11.08 19.70
CA ARG A 158 6.70 10.50 19.43
C ARG A 158 7.82 11.52 19.59
N LYS A 159 7.57 12.79 19.24
CA LYS A 159 8.53 13.88 19.40
C LYS A 159 8.67 14.32 20.86
N HIS A 160 7.58 14.21 21.62
CA HIS A 160 7.51 14.63 23.03
C HIS A 160 6.96 13.47 23.86
N PRO A 161 7.75 12.38 24.03
CA PRO A 161 7.28 11.24 24.81
C PRO A 161 7.02 11.67 26.25
N PRO A 162 6.04 11.06 26.96
CA PRO A 162 5.81 11.34 28.36
C PRO A 162 7.07 11.05 29.17
N GLY A 163 7.33 11.89 30.19
CA GLY A 163 8.48 11.75 31.09
C GLY A 163 8.42 10.42 31.86
N PRO A 164 9.55 10.02 32.44
CA PRO A 164 9.61 8.80 33.26
C PRO A 164 8.69 8.82 34.45
#